data_32800c364605b46116f1621aad7a1c48
#
_entry.id   32800c364605b46116f1621aad7a1c48
#
_cell.length_a   1.000
_cell.length_b   1.000
_cell.length_c   1.000
_cell.angle_alpha   90.00
_cell.angle_beta   90.00
_cell.angle_gamma   90.00
#
_symmetry.space_group_name_H-M   'P 1'
#
loop_
_entity.id
_entity.type
_entity.pdbx_description
1 polymer ?
#
loop_
_entity_poly.entity_id
_entity_poly.type
_entity_poly.pdbx_seq_one_letter_code
_entity_poly.pdbx_strand_id
1 'polypeptide(L)'
;MPLFDLPSITEVSSPSADVERKTRSTSAIEAFENMHIEKVHSLKELLGRVPAKGEIYFLWTLNSFNAFTFITYIIKYFGNIRPLTFSTYAINERILTSLVRWYDKGSIDSIYICISDSIRSRVPKVNDQLQAFASTRNINIGYAWNHSKVTLIKTDEHHFVICGSGNFSENALNEQYIFLNDERIYNFYEECILNRSDRG
;
A
#
# COMPACT_ATOMS: atom_id res chain seq x y z
N MET A 1 29.54 37.13 12.04
CA MET A 1 29.77 36.05 11.07
C MET A 1 28.46 35.35 10.84
N PRO A 2 27.86 35.40 9.64
CA PRO A 2 26.68 34.58 9.34
C PRO A 2 27.08 33.12 9.19
N LEU A 3 26.33 32.22 9.76
CA LEU A 3 26.69 30.81 9.93
C LEU A 3 26.31 29.91 8.74
N PHE A 4 25.59 30.41 7.74
CA PHE A 4 25.24 29.70 6.52
C PHE A 4 25.11 30.64 5.33
N ASP A 5 25.96 30.50 4.33
CA ASP A 5 25.74 31.00 2.98
C ASP A 5 24.86 30.00 2.23
N LEU A 6 23.60 30.34 2.00
CA LEU A 6 22.72 29.57 1.11
C LEU A 6 23.01 29.98 -0.34
N PRO A 7 23.34 29.05 -1.25
CA PRO A 7 23.46 29.36 -2.66
C PRO A 7 22.12 29.81 -3.22
N SER A 8 22.14 30.90 -3.98
CA SER A 8 20.98 31.43 -4.69
C SER A 8 20.38 30.38 -5.61
N ILE A 9 19.07 30.12 -5.43
CA ILE A 9 18.29 29.26 -6.32
C ILE A 9 18.21 29.96 -7.67
N THR A 10 18.96 29.46 -8.65
CA THR A 10 18.78 29.83 -10.05
C THR A 10 17.43 29.26 -10.51
N GLU A 11 16.57 30.14 -11.03
CA GLU A 11 15.29 29.78 -11.64
C GLU A 11 15.51 28.74 -12.73
N VAL A 12 15.00 27.52 -12.49
CA VAL A 12 14.92 26.47 -13.52
C VAL A 12 13.76 26.86 -14.43
N SER A 13 14.07 27.29 -15.64
CA SER A 13 13.10 27.56 -16.69
C SER A 13 12.25 26.30 -16.93
N SER A 14 10.93 26.47 -16.80
CA SER A 14 9.94 25.44 -17.14
C SER A 14 10.10 25.02 -18.60
N PRO A 15 10.15 23.72 -18.92
CA PRO A 15 10.10 23.28 -20.31
C PRO A 15 8.71 23.58 -20.88
N SER A 16 8.69 24.22 -22.04
CA SER A 16 7.50 24.54 -22.82
C SER A 16 6.69 23.29 -23.12
N ALA A 17 5.42 23.31 -22.69
CA ALA A 17 4.45 22.26 -22.90
C ALA A 17 3.91 22.35 -24.35
N ASP A 18 4.48 21.55 -25.24
CA ASP A 18 3.80 21.09 -26.46
C ASP A 18 4.00 19.58 -26.58
N VAL A 19 3.38 18.84 -25.66
CA VAL A 19 3.12 17.42 -25.83
C VAL A 19 1.64 17.29 -26.17
N GLU A 20 1.35 17.00 -27.44
CA GLU A 20 0.01 16.59 -27.88
C GLU A 20 -0.54 15.53 -26.92
N ARG A 21 -1.50 15.92 -26.07
CA ARG A 21 -2.32 15.00 -25.32
C ARG A 21 -3.20 14.23 -26.31
N LYS A 22 -2.72 13.09 -26.79
CA LYS A 22 -3.60 12.06 -27.32
C LYS A 22 -4.55 11.68 -26.19
N THR A 23 -5.76 12.20 -26.23
CA THR A 23 -6.87 11.80 -25.37
C THR A 23 -7.24 10.35 -25.69
N ARG A 24 -6.54 9.39 -25.11
CA ARG A 24 -7.11 8.06 -24.92
C ARG A 24 -8.12 8.19 -23.78
N SER A 25 -9.37 7.81 -24.02
CA SER A 25 -10.37 7.61 -22.98
C SER A 25 -9.99 6.37 -22.16
N THR A 26 -9.03 6.52 -21.27
CA THR A 26 -8.68 5.50 -20.29
C THR A 26 -9.73 5.52 -19.20
N SER A 27 -10.25 4.35 -18.81
CA SER A 27 -11.14 4.26 -17.66
C SER A 27 -10.41 4.81 -16.41
N ALA A 28 -11.15 5.35 -15.44
CA ALA A 28 -10.55 5.88 -14.20
C ALA A 28 -9.72 4.80 -13.45
N ILE A 29 -10.03 3.53 -13.66
CA ILE A 29 -9.32 2.38 -13.09
C ILE A 29 -7.99 2.14 -13.84
N GLU A 30 -7.96 2.21 -15.16
CA GLU A 30 -6.72 2.08 -15.94
C GLU A 30 -5.74 3.22 -15.66
N ALA A 31 -6.24 4.46 -15.52
CA ALA A 31 -5.41 5.60 -15.11
C ALA A 31 -4.81 5.38 -13.71
N PHE A 32 -5.58 4.84 -12.78
CA PHE A 32 -5.10 4.49 -11.44
C PHE A 32 -4.04 3.38 -11.49
N GLU A 33 -4.26 2.32 -12.26
CA GLU A 33 -3.30 1.22 -12.43
C GLU A 33 -1.99 1.70 -13.07
N ASN A 34 -2.07 2.57 -14.09
CA ASN A 34 -0.88 3.17 -14.72
C ASN A 34 -0.08 4.04 -13.74
N MET A 35 -0.75 4.86 -12.94
CA MET A 35 -0.09 5.64 -11.88
C MET A 35 0.64 4.74 -10.87
N HIS A 36 0.05 3.62 -10.47
CA HIS A 36 0.71 2.66 -9.59
C HIS A 36 1.87 1.92 -10.25
N ILE A 37 1.82 1.68 -11.57
CA ILE A 37 2.94 1.12 -12.33
C ILE A 37 4.15 2.07 -12.28
N GLU A 38 3.94 3.36 -12.46
CA GLU A 38 5.00 4.38 -12.34
C GLU A 38 5.57 4.42 -10.93
N LYS A 39 4.71 4.40 -9.90
CA LYS A 39 5.15 4.36 -8.49
C LYS A 39 5.95 3.09 -8.17
N VAL A 40 5.53 1.94 -8.69
CA VAL A 40 6.27 0.67 -8.53
C VAL A 40 7.63 0.74 -9.21
N HIS A 41 7.73 1.38 -10.37
CA HIS A 41 9.01 1.58 -11.06
C HIS A 41 9.95 2.45 -10.22
N SER A 42 9.44 3.57 -9.71
CA SER A 42 10.19 4.46 -8.81
C SER A 42 10.61 3.76 -7.51
N LEU A 43 9.75 2.90 -6.95
CA LEU A 43 10.10 2.10 -5.77
C LEU A 43 11.21 1.08 -6.09
N LYS A 44 11.16 0.44 -7.26
CA LYS A 44 12.20 -0.48 -7.72
C LYS A 44 13.54 0.23 -7.92
N GLU A 45 13.54 1.42 -8.50
CA GLU A 45 14.75 2.24 -8.65
C GLU A 45 15.33 2.65 -7.30
N LEU A 46 14.47 3.06 -6.37
CA LEU A 46 14.88 3.46 -5.02
C LEU A 46 15.47 2.30 -4.21
N LEU A 47 14.87 1.11 -4.29
CA LEU A 47 15.26 -0.04 -3.48
C LEU A 47 16.31 -0.94 -4.15
N GLY A 48 16.33 -0.98 -5.47
CA GLY A 48 17.14 -1.93 -6.26
C GLY A 48 16.66 -3.38 -6.15
N ARG A 49 16.28 -3.83 -4.93
CA ARG A 49 15.78 -5.17 -4.62
C ARG A 49 14.85 -5.14 -3.40
N VAL A 50 14.18 -6.24 -3.13
CA VAL A 50 13.47 -6.44 -1.85
C VAL A 50 14.47 -6.68 -0.71
N PRO A 51 14.10 -6.40 0.55
CA PRO A 51 14.94 -6.70 1.69
C PRO A 51 15.19 -8.22 1.79
N ALA A 52 16.46 -8.61 1.99
CA ALA A 52 16.84 -9.98 2.31
C ALA A 52 16.34 -10.35 3.72
N LYS A 53 16.34 -11.66 4.06
CA LYS A 53 15.95 -12.11 5.39
C LYS A 53 16.78 -11.42 6.49
N GLY A 54 16.10 -10.81 7.46
CA GLY A 54 16.70 -10.05 8.55
C GLY A 54 17.08 -8.61 8.17
N GLU A 55 16.80 -8.16 6.96
CA GLU A 55 17.13 -6.81 6.49
C GLU A 55 15.95 -5.84 6.64
N ILE A 56 16.27 -4.57 6.93
CA ILE A 56 15.30 -3.51 7.17
C ILE A 56 15.64 -2.31 6.31
N TYR A 57 14.66 -1.76 5.60
CA TYR A 57 14.74 -0.50 4.87
C TYR A 57 13.90 0.56 5.55
N PHE A 58 14.49 1.74 5.77
CA PHE A 58 13.78 2.93 6.22
C PHE A 58 13.59 3.84 5.01
N LEU A 59 12.35 4.21 4.72
CA LEU A 59 11.98 4.94 3.53
C LEU A 59 11.26 6.23 3.92
N TRP A 60 11.65 7.31 3.27
CA TRP A 60 10.95 8.58 3.27
C TRP A 60 10.53 8.89 1.86
N THR A 61 9.23 8.89 1.60
CA THR A 61 8.71 9.06 0.24
C THR A 61 8.33 10.51 0.00
N LEU A 62 8.89 11.09 -1.05
CA LEU A 62 8.56 12.46 -1.49
C LEU A 62 7.29 12.50 -2.35
N ASN A 63 6.88 11.37 -2.90
CA ASN A 63 5.67 11.19 -3.68
C ASN A 63 4.75 10.21 -2.95
N SER A 64 3.47 10.42 -3.05
CA SER A 64 2.42 9.69 -2.34
C SER A 64 2.41 8.18 -2.62
N PHE A 65 3.40 7.47 -2.11
CA PHE A 65 3.31 6.02 -1.98
C PHE A 65 2.27 5.68 -0.90
N ASN A 66 1.61 4.56 -1.07
CA ASN A 66 0.79 3.96 -0.04
C ASN A 66 1.14 2.46 0.08
N ALA A 67 0.61 1.78 1.07
CA ALA A 67 0.91 0.38 1.30
C ALA A 67 0.57 -0.51 0.09
N PHE A 68 -0.42 -0.14 -0.73
CA PHE A 68 -0.77 -0.85 -1.95
C PHE A 68 0.36 -0.84 -3.00
N THR A 69 1.20 0.19 -3.04
CA THR A 69 2.37 0.23 -3.92
C THR A 69 3.35 -0.90 -3.61
N PHE A 70 3.59 -1.18 -2.32
CA PHE A 70 4.46 -2.30 -1.89
C PHE A 70 3.85 -3.65 -2.23
N ILE A 71 2.54 -3.83 -2.05
CA ILE A 71 1.84 -5.07 -2.44
C ILE A 71 2.04 -5.33 -3.94
N THR A 72 1.76 -4.32 -4.76
CA THR A 72 1.92 -4.42 -6.21
C THR A 72 3.38 -4.68 -6.61
N TYR A 73 4.34 -4.08 -5.91
CA TYR A 73 5.77 -4.30 -6.12
C TYR A 73 6.14 -5.77 -5.85
N ILE A 74 5.71 -6.33 -4.70
CA ILE A 74 6.01 -7.70 -4.31
C ILE A 74 5.34 -8.70 -5.27
N ILE A 75 4.07 -8.49 -5.66
CA ILE A 75 3.40 -9.33 -6.65
C ILE A 75 4.15 -9.34 -7.99
N LYS A 76 4.61 -8.18 -8.45
CA LYS A 76 5.40 -8.10 -9.69
C LYS A 76 6.75 -8.79 -9.59
N TYR A 77 7.31 -8.87 -8.38
CA TYR A 77 8.62 -9.48 -8.14
C TYR A 77 8.53 -11.01 -8.00
N PHE A 78 7.50 -11.52 -7.30
CA PHE A 78 7.36 -12.94 -6.94
C PHE A 78 6.22 -13.65 -7.68
N GLY A 79 5.34 -12.92 -8.37
CA GLY A 79 4.18 -13.45 -9.09
C GLY A 79 2.93 -13.57 -8.23
N ASN A 80 3.02 -14.19 -7.05
CA ASN A 80 1.91 -14.35 -6.12
C ASN A 80 2.35 -14.19 -4.67
N ILE A 81 1.38 -13.96 -3.79
CA ILE A 81 1.55 -13.80 -2.35
C ILE A 81 0.51 -14.64 -1.58
N ARG A 82 0.89 -15.14 -0.39
CA ARG A 82 0.09 -16.08 0.42
C ARG A 82 0.36 -15.91 1.92
N PRO A 83 -0.51 -15.44 2.74
CA PRO A 83 -1.64 -14.54 2.54
C PRO A 83 -1.21 -13.06 2.45
N LEU A 84 -2.18 -12.19 2.23
CA LEU A 84 -2.09 -10.76 2.48
C LEU A 84 -2.86 -10.42 3.75
N THR A 85 -2.20 -9.94 4.79
CA THR A 85 -2.84 -9.45 6.02
C THR A 85 -2.50 -7.98 6.21
N PHE A 86 -3.47 -7.13 6.46
CA PHE A 86 -3.15 -5.74 6.75
C PHE A 86 -4.10 -5.08 7.74
N SER A 87 -3.57 -4.08 8.43
CA SER A 87 -4.27 -3.20 9.35
C SER A 87 -4.21 -1.78 8.83
N THR A 88 -5.35 -1.10 8.73
CA THR A 88 -5.43 0.28 8.24
C THR A 88 -6.57 1.05 8.88
N TYR A 89 -6.41 2.37 8.99
CA TYR A 89 -7.49 3.25 9.42
C TYR A 89 -8.50 3.54 8.30
N ALA A 90 -8.02 3.62 7.05
CA ALA A 90 -8.84 3.98 5.90
C ALA A 90 -8.40 3.23 4.63
N ILE A 91 -9.37 2.90 3.80
CA ILE A 91 -9.18 2.37 2.46
C ILE A 91 -10.12 3.10 1.49
N ASN A 92 -9.69 3.33 0.26
CA ASN A 92 -10.55 3.87 -0.78
C ASN A 92 -11.05 2.80 -1.74
N GLU A 93 -12.12 3.13 -2.49
CA GLU A 93 -12.78 2.25 -3.45
C GLU A 93 -11.82 1.72 -4.54
N ARG A 94 -10.91 2.56 -5.02
CA ARG A 94 -9.97 2.19 -6.10
C ARG A 94 -8.97 1.14 -5.64
N ILE A 95 -8.40 1.32 -4.44
CA ILE A 95 -7.46 0.34 -3.87
C ILE A 95 -8.19 -0.97 -3.57
N LEU A 96 -9.40 -0.89 -2.99
CA LEU A 96 -10.21 -2.07 -2.70
C LEU A 96 -10.51 -2.86 -3.98
N THR A 97 -10.95 -2.20 -5.05
CA THR A 97 -11.21 -2.82 -6.35
C THR A 97 -9.92 -3.44 -6.93
N SER A 98 -8.79 -2.77 -6.79
CA SER A 98 -7.51 -3.28 -7.30
C SER A 98 -7.01 -4.50 -6.52
N LEU A 99 -7.21 -4.54 -5.20
CA LEU A 99 -6.92 -5.72 -4.36
C LEU A 99 -7.77 -6.93 -4.78
N VAL A 100 -9.06 -6.70 -5.00
CA VAL A 100 -9.98 -7.74 -5.46
C VAL A 100 -9.59 -8.27 -6.85
N ARG A 101 -9.16 -7.39 -7.75
CA ARG A 101 -8.64 -7.82 -9.07
C ARG A 101 -7.38 -8.69 -8.96
N TRP A 102 -6.45 -8.37 -8.06
CA TRP A 102 -5.28 -9.21 -7.82
C TRP A 102 -5.67 -10.57 -7.23
N TYR A 103 -6.65 -10.58 -6.32
CA TYR A 103 -7.23 -11.81 -5.81
C TYR A 103 -7.87 -12.65 -6.93
N ASP A 104 -8.77 -12.06 -7.72
CA ASP A 104 -9.49 -12.74 -8.81
C ASP A 104 -8.55 -13.25 -9.92
N LYS A 105 -7.35 -12.63 -10.08
CA LYS A 105 -6.28 -13.12 -10.95
C LYS A 105 -5.43 -14.25 -10.35
N GLY A 106 -5.68 -14.65 -9.11
CA GLY A 106 -4.89 -15.65 -8.38
C GLY A 106 -3.51 -15.17 -7.93
N SER A 107 -3.28 -13.85 -7.95
CA SER A 107 -2.02 -13.28 -7.43
C SER A 107 -2.01 -13.11 -5.92
N ILE A 108 -3.17 -13.23 -5.27
CA ILE A 108 -3.35 -13.21 -3.81
C ILE A 108 -4.27 -14.37 -3.45
N ASP A 109 -3.85 -15.29 -2.59
CA ASP A 109 -4.63 -16.48 -2.24
C ASP A 109 -5.72 -16.18 -1.21
N SER A 110 -5.44 -15.28 -0.26
CA SER A 110 -6.38 -14.88 0.79
C SER A 110 -6.04 -13.50 1.30
N ILE A 111 -7.05 -12.80 1.81
CA ILE A 111 -6.88 -11.45 2.36
C ILE A 111 -7.53 -11.39 3.74
N TYR A 112 -6.79 -10.88 4.73
CA TYR A 112 -7.33 -10.47 6.00
C TYR A 112 -7.17 -8.95 6.18
N ILE A 113 -8.26 -8.27 6.48
CA ILE A 113 -8.31 -6.81 6.62
C ILE A 113 -8.75 -6.47 8.04
N CYS A 114 -7.87 -5.89 8.85
CA CYS A 114 -8.25 -5.23 10.09
C CYS A 114 -8.44 -3.72 9.81
N ILE A 115 -9.67 -3.26 9.84
CA ILE A 115 -9.99 -1.87 9.51
C ILE A 115 -10.65 -1.15 10.67
N SER A 116 -10.46 0.18 10.74
CA SER A 116 -11.15 0.98 11.75
C SER A 116 -12.66 0.87 11.61
N ASP A 117 -13.35 0.59 12.72
CA ASP A 117 -14.81 0.50 12.78
C ASP A 117 -15.50 1.79 12.29
N SER A 118 -14.82 2.92 12.41
CA SER A 118 -15.30 4.21 11.88
C SER A 118 -15.60 4.22 10.38
N ILE A 119 -15.12 3.23 9.61
CA ILE A 119 -15.43 3.12 8.17
C ILE A 119 -16.93 2.99 7.93
N ARG A 120 -17.65 2.30 8.83
CA ARG A 120 -19.09 2.06 8.73
C ARG A 120 -19.90 3.37 8.69
N SER A 121 -19.46 4.37 9.43
CA SER A 121 -20.13 5.68 9.48
C SER A 121 -19.52 6.71 8.54
N ARG A 122 -18.19 6.68 8.34
CA ARG A 122 -17.48 7.70 7.54
C ARG A 122 -17.60 7.48 6.04
N VAL A 123 -17.54 6.24 5.58
CA VAL A 123 -17.59 5.87 4.16
C VAL A 123 -18.41 4.58 3.97
N PRO A 124 -19.72 4.60 4.27
CA PRO A 124 -20.57 3.41 4.28
C PRO A 124 -20.54 2.68 2.94
N LYS A 125 -20.53 3.40 1.81
CA LYS A 125 -20.44 2.79 0.48
C LYS A 125 -19.21 1.89 0.32
N VAL A 126 -18.04 2.30 0.80
CA VAL A 126 -16.82 1.48 0.73
C VAL A 126 -16.91 0.29 1.67
N ASN A 127 -17.53 0.47 2.84
CA ASN A 127 -17.78 -0.64 3.76
C ASN A 127 -18.70 -1.69 3.13
N ASP A 128 -19.80 -1.28 2.48
CA ASP A 128 -20.74 -2.19 1.82
C ASP A 128 -20.07 -2.98 0.68
N GLN A 129 -19.23 -2.31 -0.11
CA GLN A 129 -18.42 -2.96 -1.13
C GLN A 129 -17.44 -3.98 -0.53
N LEU A 130 -16.77 -3.61 0.56
CA LEU A 130 -15.83 -4.49 1.27
C LEU A 130 -16.55 -5.77 1.75
N GLN A 131 -17.73 -5.63 2.36
CA GLN A 131 -18.54 -6.77 2.78
C GLN A 131 -19.04 -7.61 1.59
N ALA A 132 -19.49 -6.98 0.51
CA ALA A 132 -19.91 -7.67 -0.70
C ALA A 132 -18.76 -8.48 -1.33
N PHE A 133 -17.53 -7.97 -1.32
CA PHE A 133 -16.38 -8.72 -1.81
C PHE A 133 -16.00 -9.87 -0.87
N ALA A 134 -16.09 -9.67 0.44
CA ALA A 134 -15.79 -10.70 1.43
C ALA A 134 -16.79 -11.85 1.40
N SER A 135 -18.07 -11.59 1.10
CA SER A 135 -19.11 -12.62 1.07
C SER A 135 -18.95 -13.68 -0.05
N THR A 136 -18.14 -13.38 -1.06
CA THR A 136 -17.96 -14.25 -2.25
C THR A 136 -16.51 -14.72 -2.45
N ARG A 137 -15.59 -14.34 -1.56
CA ARG A 137 -14.14 -14.59 -1.70
C ARG A 137 -13.54 -14.97 -0.35
N ASN A 138 -12.35 -15.55 -0.38
CA ASN A 138 -11.56 -15.77 0.84
C ASN A 138 -10.94 -14.45 1.34
N ILE A 139 -11.82 -13.49 1.69
CA ILE A 139 -11.50 -12.18 2.25
C ILE A 139 -12.20 -12.08 3.60
N ASN A 140 -11.42 -11.93 4.66
CA ASN A 140 -11.91 -11.79 6.02
C ASN A 140 -11.72 -10.35 6.52
N ILE A 141 -12.69 -9.83 7.25
CA ILE A 141 -12.69 -8.46 7.75
C ILE A 141 -12.83 -8.47 9.26
N GLY A 142 -11.85 -7.89 9.95
CA GLY A 142 -11.93 -7.55 11.36
C GLY A 142 -12.15 -6.05 11.53
N TYR A 143 -13.14 -5.67 12.35
CA TYR A 143 -13.38 -4.28 12.71
C TYR A 143 -12.82 -4.02 14.10
N ALA A 144 -12.07 -2.94 14.27
CA ALA A 144 -11.48 -2.58 15.55
C ALA A 144 -11.35 -1.05 15.69
N TRP A 145 -11.20 -0.56 16.92
CA TRP A 145 -10.75 0.80 17.17
C TRP A 145 -9.27 0.91 16.80
N ASN A 146 -9.00 1.12 15.52
CA ASN A 146 -7.69 0.93 14.92
C ASN A 146 -7.18 2.17 14.18
N HIS A 147 -5.92 2.54 14.43
CA HIS A 147 -5.21 3.58 13.67
C HIS A 147 -3.85 3.07 13.14
N SER A 148 -3.54 1.79 13.30
CA SER A 148 -2.30 1.21 12.79
C SER A 148 -2.32 1.10 11.28
N LYS A 149 -1.13 1.12 10.67
CA LYS A 149 -0.91 0.92 9.24
C LYS A 149 0.23 -0.07 9.10
N VAL A 150 -0.15 -1.34 9.03
CA VAL A 150 0.77 -2.47 8.94
C VAL A 150 0.28 -3.36 7.81
N THR A 151 1.17 -3.76 6.94
CA THR A 151 0.90 -4.71 5.86
C THR A 151 1.87 -5.88 5.97
N LEU A 152 1.34 -7.07 6.02
CA LEU A 152 2.05 -8.33 6.13
C LEU A 152 1.85 -9.10 4.83
N ILE A 153 2.94 -9.47 4.19
CA ILE A 153 2.93 -10.20 2.92
C ILE A 153 3.82 -11.43 3.06
N LYS A 154 3.21 -12.57 2.88
CA LYS A 154 3.93 -13.84 2.85
C LYS A 154 4.08 -14.33 1.42
N THR A 155 5.27 -14.82 1.08
CA THR A 155 5.57 -15.61 -0.12
C THR A 155 6.06 -16.99 0.32
N ASP A 156 6.42 -17.86 -0.60
CA ASP A 156 6.94 -19.19 -0.25
C ASP A 156 8.21 -19.11 0.63
N GLU A 157 9.03 -18.06 0.48
CA GLU A 157 10.32 -17.95 1.16
C GLU A 157 10.47 -16.72 2.07
N HIS A 158 9.56 -15.75 1.99
CA HIS A 158 9.73 -14.44 2.64
C HIS A 158 8.53 -14.05 3.48
N HIS A 159 8.82 -13.31 4.56
CA HIS A 159 7.85 -12.73 5.47
C HIS A 159 8.06 -11.22 5.52
N PHE A 160 7.39 -10.50 4.61
CA PHE A 160 7.53 -9.06 4.51
C PHE A 160 6.58 -8.33 5.45
N VAL A 161 7.12 -7.31 6.11
CA VAL A 161 6.37 -6.38 6.94
C VAL A 161 6.58 -4.97 6.43
N ILE A 162 5.50 -4.25 6.17
CA ILE A 162 5.52 -2.83 5.83
C ILE A 162 4.75 -2.09 6.90
N CYS A 163 5.43 -1.24 7.66
CA CYS A 163 4.83 -0.34 8.64
C CYS A 163 5.04 1.09 8.19
N GLY A 164 4.05 1.96 8.35
CA GLY A 164 4.23 3.35 7.94
C GLY A 164 3.13 4.29 8.39
N SER A 165 3.21 5.52 7.92
CA SER A 165 2.21 6.56 8.19
C SER A 165 1.05 6.51 7.19
N GLY A 166 1.25 5.95 5.98
CA GLY A 166 0.28 5.96 4.89
C GLY A 166 -0.84 4.95 5.04
N ASN A 167 -2.09 5.39 4.88
CA ASN A 167 -3.26 4.53 4.77
C ASN A 167 -3.37 3.87 3.37
N PHE A 168 -4.34 2.96 3.22
CA PHE A 168 -4.78 2.45 1.92
C PHE A 168 -5.71 3.45 1.21
N SER A 169 -5.24 4.69 1.13
CA SER A 169 -5.89 5.80 0.43
C SER A 169 -4.83 6.61 -0.31
N GLU A 170 -5.24 7.42 -1.28
CA GLU A 170 -4.33 8.35 -1.95
C GLU A 170 -3.97 9.48 -0.99
N ASN A 171 -2.69 9.71 -0.82
CA ASN A 171 -2.14 10.79 -0.02
C ASN A 171 -1.19 11.61 -0.88
N ALA A 172 -1.32 12.93 -0.84
CA ALA A 172 -0.43 13.86 -1.56
C ALA A 172 0.78 14.28 -0.72
N LEU A 173 0.88 13.76 0.52
CA LEU A 173 1.89 14.16 1.49
C LEU A 173 3.06 13.16 1.51
N ASN A 174 4.17 13.60 2.09
CA ASN A 174 5.28 12.72 2.39
C ASN A 174 4.87 11.67 3.40
N GLU A 175 5.29 10.44 3.17
CA GLU A 175 5.02 9.31 4.04
C GLU A 175 6.32 8.61 4.42
N GLN A 176 6.37 8.08 5.63
CA GLN A 176 7.45 7.22 6.07
C GLN A 176 7.03 5.76 6.04
N TYR A 177 7.98 4.89 5.70
CA TYR A 177 7.77 3.45 5.76
C TYR A 177 9.00 2.73 6.29
N ILE A 178 8.74 1.64 7.00
CA ILE A 178 9.71 0.61 7.32
C ILE A 178 9.31 -0.61 6.51
N PHE A 179 10.21 -1.10 5.69
CA PHE A 179 10.02 -2.31 4.90
C PHE A 179 11.08 -3.33 5.26
N LEU A 180 10.66 -4.46 5.81
CA LEU A 180 11.56 -5.49 6.31
C LEU A 180 11.10 -6.88 5.92
N ASN A 181 12.02 -7.85 6.04
CA ASN A 181 11.78 -9.27 5.80
C ASN A 181 12.29 -10.07 7.00
N ASP A 182 11.42 -10.30 7.97
CA ASP A 182 11.72 -11.08 9.19
C ASP A 182 10.46 -11.81 9.67
N GLU A 183 10.56 -13.14 9.78
CA GLU A 183 9.45 -14.00 10.17
C GLU A 183 8.96 -13.73 11.61
N ARG A 184 9.86 -13.41 12.55
CA ARG A 184 9.49 -13.17 13.95
C ARG A 184 8.67 -11.88 14.08
N ILE A 185 9.08 -10.83 13.34
CA ILE A 185 8.37 -9.55 13.34
C ILE A 185 7.04 -9.71 12.59
N TYR A 186 7.02 -10.48 11.51
CA TYR A 186 5.79 -10.82 10.79
C TYR A 186 4.79 -11.50 11.73
N ASN A 187 5.17 -12.58 12.40
CA ASN A 187 4.32 -13.35 13.31
C ASN A 187 3.83 -12.49 14.50
N PHE A 188 4.69 -11.62 15.05
CA PHE A 188 4.29 -10.68 16.09
C PHE A 188 3.15 -9.76 15.64
N TYR A 189 3.28 -9.13 14.46
CA TYR A 189 2.22 -8.26 13.96
C TYR A 189 0.98 -9.02 13.51
N GLU A 190 1.14 -10.20 12.94
CA GLU A 190 0.01 -11.06 12.56
C GLU A 190 -0.84 -11.40 13.79
N GLU A 191 -0.22 -11.84 14.88
CA GLU A 191 -0.91 -12.09 16.16
C GLU A 191 -1.59 -10.83 16.70
N CYS A 192 -0.92 -9.68 16.67
CA CYS A 192 -1.51 -8.42 17.09
C CYS A 192 -2.73 -8.00 16.26
N ILE A 193 -2.72 -8.25 14.95
CA ILE A 193 -3.81 -7.90 14.04
C ILE A 193 -4.99 -8.85 14.24
N LEU A 194 -4.76 -10.16 14.29
CA LEU A 194 -5.80 -11.17 14.44
C LEU A 194 -6.51 -11.10 15.80
N ASN A 195 -5.76 -10.93 16.89
CA ASN A 195 -6.32 -10.91 18.25
C ASN A 195 -7.10 -9.62 18.58
N ARG A 196 -6.99 -8.56 17.78
CA ARG A 196 -7.74 -7.31 18.00
C ARG A 196 -9.13 -7.32 17.42
N SER A 197 -9.38 -8.10 16.39
CA SER A 197 -10.73 -8.20 15.78
C SER A 197 -11.76 -8.91 16.66
N ASP A 198 -11.31 -9.68 17.67
CA ASP A 198 -12.19 -10.47 18.54
C ASP A 198 -12.65 -9.69 19.80
N ARG A 199 -12.28 -8.42 19.95
CA ARG A 199 -12.58 -7.60 21.15
C ARG A 199 -13.51 -6.41 20.87
N GLY A 200 -14.22 -6.43 19.75
CA GLY A 200 -15.20 -5.41 19.37
C GLY A 200 -16.62 -5.79 19.70
#